data_ec97501b12ea2a880ed74668bdaa5120
#
_entry.id   ec97501b12ea2a880ed74668bdaa5120
#
_cell.length_a   1.000
_cell.length_b   1.000
_cell.length_c   1.000
_cell.angle_alpha   90.00
_cell.angle_beta   90.00
_cell.angle_gamma   90.00
#
_symmetry.space_group_name_H-M   'P 1'
#
loop_
_entity.id
_entity.type
_entity.pdbx_description
1 polymer ?
#
loop_
_entity_poly.entity_id
_entity_poly.type
_entity_poly.pdbx_seq_one_letter_code
_entity_poly.pdbx_strand_id
1 'polypeptide(L)'
;MLRTLAIETSCDDTSLAIISYDGDTFNVETLLAYSQISAHQPYGGVLPEIAARLHSEKIIAILQALKRETIAKVDFISVTTHPGLPGSLVVGKAVAVTLAEFFHKPLVEVNHIYGHIFSILLERTLKDIVFPMVILTAS
;
A
#
# COMPACT_ATOMS: atom_id res chain seq x y z
N MET A 1 20.80 -1.42 0.84
CA MET A 1 19.44 -1.99 0.61
C MET A 1 18.46 -1.09 1.32
N LEU A 2 17.48 -0.57 0.60
CA LEU A 2 16.44 0.34 1.12
C LEU A 2 15.14 -0.47 1.30
N ARG A 3 14.42 -0.29 2.43
CA ARG A 3 13.20 -1.03 2.75
C ARG A 3 12.07 -0.11 3.16
N THR A 4 10.86 -0.38 2.73
CA THR A 4 9.66 0.35 3.15
C THR A 4 8.56 -0.59 3.62
N LEU A 5 7.76 -0.12 4.59
CA LEU A 5 6.40 -0.62 4.81
C LEU A 5 5.45 0.25 3.99
N ALA A 6 4.84 -0.33 2.98
CA ALA A 6 3.84 0.33 2.15
C ALA A 6 2.43 0.02 2.64
N ILE A 7 1.57 1.05 2.67
CA ILE A 7 0.18 0.98 3.15
C ILE A 7 -0.75 1.50 2.05
N GLU A 8 -1.71 0.68 1.64
CA GLU A 8 -2.69 1.02 0.60
C GLU A 8 -4.11 0.76 1.11
N THR A 9 -4.95 1.81 1.06
CA THR A 9 -6.36 1.76 1.44
C THR A 9 -7.22 2.69 0.58
N SER A 10 -6.85 2.90 -0.68
CA SER A 10 -7.47 3.97 -1.50
C SER A 10 -8.89 3.66 -1.98
N CYS A 11 -9.27 2.39 -2.10
CA CYS A 11 -10.58 1.98 -2.64
C CYS A 11 -11.21 0.87 -1.79
N ASP A 12 -11.12 -0.38 -2.21
CA ASP A 12 -11.79 -1.54 -1.59
C ASP A 12 -10.86 -2.68 -1.18
N ASP A 13 -9.56 -2.48 -1.35
CA ASP A 13 -8.54 -3.42 -0.86
C ASP A 13 -7.70 -2.77 0.25
N THR A 14 -7.54 -3.49 1.37
CA THR A 14 -6.62 -3.10 2.44
C THR A 14 -5.33 -3.88 2.27
N SER A 15 -4.21 -3.21 1.98
CA SER A 15 -2.95 -3.89 1.73
C SER A 15 -1.78 -3.31 2.53
N LEU A 16 -0.93 -4.19 3.02
CA LEU A 16 0.37 -3.87 3.62
C LEU A 16 1.45 -4.68 2.91
N ALA A 17 2.54 -4.03 2.51
CA ALA A 17 3.67 -4.72 1.90
C ALA A 17 5.00 -4.26 2.51
N ILE A 18 5.92 -5.20 2.67
CA ILE A 18 7.34 -4.88 2.87
C ILE A 18 8.04 -5.04 1.52
N ILE A 19 8.60 -3.94 1.05
CA ILE A 19 9.32 -3.90 -0.23
C ILE A 19 10.74 -3.48 0.05
N SER A 20 11.71 -4.18 -0.56
CA SER A 20 13.12 -3.79 -0.51
C SER A 20 13.67 -3.49 -1.89
N TYR A 21 14.67 -2.60 -1.92
CA TYR A 21 15.42 -2.20 -3.10
C TYR A 21 16.92 -2.33 -2.82
N ASP A 22 17.60 -3.11 -3.63
CA ASP A 22 19.04 -3.38 -3.44
C ASP A 22 19.97 -2.49 -4.30
N GLY A 23 19.41 -1.60 -5.10
CA GLY A 23 20.10 -0.74 -6.05
C GLY A 23 19.85 -1.12 -7.51
N ASP A 24 19.25 -2.28 -7.76
CA ASP A 24 18.92 -2.78 -9.11
C ASP A 24 17.47 -3.31 -9.19
N THR A 25 17.04 -4.08 -8.20
CA THR A 25 15.75 -4.80 -8.21
C THR A 25 14.87 -4.43 -7.02
N PHE A 26 13.56 -4.32 -7.28
CA PHE A 26 12.52 -4.18 -6.24
C PHE A 26 11.96 -5.55 -5.89
N ASN A 27 12.11 -5.95 -4.63
CA ASN A 27 11.68 -7.25 -4.14
C ASN A 27 10.51 -7.10 -3.17
N VAL A 28 9.45 -7.90 -3.35
CA VAL A 28 8.33 -8.00 -2.41
C VAL A 28 8.66 -9.04 -1.35
N GLU A 29 9.06 -8.59 -0.16
CA GLU A 29 9.40 -9.50 0.95
C GLU A 29 8.15 -10.06 1.64
N THR A 30 7.12 -9.25 1.73
CA THR A 30 5.83 -9.61 2.35
C THR A 30 4.73 -8.81 1.67
N LEU A 31 3.62 -9.47 1.36
CA LEU A 31 2.38 -8.84 0.90
C LEU A 31 1.21 -9.44 1.69
N LEU A 32 0.48 -8.59 2.37
CA LEU A 32 -0.74 -8.94 3.10
C LEU A 32 -1.87 -8.08 2.54
N ALA A 33 -2.92 -8.71 2.06
CA ALA A 33 -4.06 -8.02 1.47
C ALA A 33 -5.38 -8.61 1.96
N TYR A 34 -6.37 -7.75 2.09
CA TYR A 34 -7.76 -8.11 2.37
C TYR A 34 -8.65 -7.40 1.36
N SER A 35 -9.33 -8.19 0.52
CA SER A 35 -10.27 -7.64 -0.47
C SER A 35 -11.68 -7.54 0.11
N GLN A 36 -12.36 -6.45 -0.21
CA GLN A 36 -13.72 -6.16 0.21
C GLN A 36 -14.76 -6.50 -0.89
N ILE A 37 -14.35 -7.14 -1.99
CA ILE A 37 -15.24 -7.45 -3.14
C ILE A 37 -16.53 -8.11 -2.67
N SER A 38 -16.44 -9.13 -1.80
CA SER A 38 -17.62 -9.86 -1.30
C SER A 38 -18.59 -8.97 -0.51
N ALA A 39 -18.08 -7.95 0.18
CA ALA A 39 -18.90 -7.02 0.95
C ALA A 39 -19.63 -6.01 0.05
N HIS A 40 -19.04 -5.67 -1.09
CA HIS A 40 -19.58 -4.69 -2.03
C HIS A 40 -20.41 -5.31 -3.15
N GLN A 41 -20.20 -6.58 -3.46
CA GLN A 41 -20.90 -7.30 -4.53
C GLN A 41 -22.43 -7.17 -4.49
N PRO A 42 -23.12 -7.25 -3.32
CA PRO A 42 -24.58 -7.10 -3.27
C PRO A 42 -25.09 -5.73 -3.70
N TYR A 43 -24.23 -4.72 -3.70
CA TYR A 43 -24.57 -3.34 -4.03
C TYR A 43 -24.20 -2.96 -5.47
N GLY A 44 -23.54 -3.85 -6.22
CA GLY A 44 -23.10 -3.60 -7.58
C GLY A 44 -21.97 -2.58 -7.74
N GLY A 45 -21.29 -2.21 -6.64
CA GLY A 45 -20.18 -1.26 -6.65
C GLY A 45 -19.72 -0.90 -5.23
N VAL A 46 -18.61 -0.16 -5.12
CA VAL A 46 -18.04 0.19 -3.83
C VAL A 46 -18.86 1.26 -3.12
N LEU A 47 -19.28 0.98 -1.90
CA LEU A 47 -19.92 1.95 -0.99
C LEU A 47 -18.86 2.57 -0.08
N PRO A 48 -18.60 3.90 -0.18
CA PRO A 48 -17.48 4.55 0.52
C PRO A 48 -17.51 4.39 2.03
N GLU A 49 -18.69 4.46 2.68
CA GLU A 49 -18.82 4.32 4.12
C GLU A 49 -18.51 2.89 4.59
N ILE A 50 -18.95 1.88 3.83
CA ILE A 50 -18.65 0.48 4.12
C ILE A 50 -17.14 0.24 3.92
N ALA A 51 -16.57 0.76 2.84
CA ALA A 51 -15.15 0.62 2.57
C ALA A 51 -14.31 1.20 3.71
N ALA A 52 -14.55 2.43 4.12
CA ALA A 52 -13.83 3.07 5.21
C ALA A 52 -13.90 2.29 6.53
N ARG A 53 -15.09 1.76 6.87
CA ARG A 53 -15.29 0.95 8.06
C ARG A 53 -14.50 -0.36 7.98
N LEU A 54 -14.58 -1.08 6.86
CA LEU A 54 -13.85 -2.34 6.69
C LEU A 54 -12.34 -2.14 6.72
N HIS A 55 -11.82 -1.05 6.14
CA HIS A 55 -10.41 -0.70 6.28
C HIS A 55 -10.01 -0.55 7.75
N SER A 56 -10.82 0.17 8.54
CA SER A 56 -10.54 0.37 9.98
C SER A 56 -10.51 -0.94 10.76
N GLU A 57 -11.41 -1.87 10.43
CA GLU A 57 -11.48 -3.17 11.08
C GLU A 57 -10.33 -4.11 10.67
N LYS A 58 -9.97 -4.09 9.38
CA LYS A 58 -9.05 -5.09 8.81
C LYS A 58 -7.58 -4.70 8.89
N ILE A 59 -7.26 -3.41 8.78
CA ILE A 59 -5.88 -2.96 8.78
C ILE A 59 -5.13 -3.35 10.06
N ILE A 60 -5.80 -3.32 11.20
CA ILE A 60 -5.21 -3.75 12.48
C ILE A 60 -4.90 -5.25 12.47
N ALA A 61 -5.86 -6.07 11.99
CA ALA A 61 -5.66 -7.51 11.91
C ALA A 61 -4.51 -7.89 10.97
N ILE A 62 -4.40 -7.20 9.81
CA ILE A 62 -3.31 -7.42 8.86
C ILE A 62 -1.99 -6.95 9.47
N LEU A 63 -1.97 -5.80 10.16
CA LEU A 63 -0.78 -5.27 10.81
C LEU A 63 -0.26 -6.20 11.91
N GLN A 64 -1.13 -6.85 12.66
CA GLN A 64 -0.76 -7.82 13.69
C GLN A 64 -0.07 -9.07 13.14
N ALA A 65 -0.28 -9.39 11.85
CA ALA A 65 0.42 -10.47 11.18
C ALA A 65 1.89 -10.11 10.86
N LEU A 66 2.24 -8.82 10.86
CA LEU A 66 3.62 -8.37 10.72
C LEU A 66 4.32 -8.37 12.09
N LYS A 67 5.50 -8.96 12.14
CA LYS A 67 6.33 -8.90 13.35
C LYS A 67 6.81 -7.48 13.58
N ARG A 68 6.77 -7.01 14.82
CA ARG A 68 7.25 -5.68 15.22
C ARG A 68 8.69 -5.41 14.76
N GLU A 69 9.55 -6.44 14.87
CA GLU A 69 10.95 -6.36 14.46
C GLU A 69 11.11 -6.13 12.95
N THR A 70 10.17 -6.61 12.15
CA THR A 70 10.16 -6.38 10.69
C THR A 70 9.86 -4.90 10.39
N ILE A 71 8.86 -4.33 11.05
CA ILE A 71 8.51 -2.91 10.91
C ILE A 71 9.65 -2.02 11.43
N ALA A 72 10.27 -2.38 12.53
CA ALA A 72 11.40 -1.61 13.07
C ALA A 72 12.60 -1.53 12.11
N LYS A 73 12.75 -2.51 11.21
CA LYS A 73 13.88 -2.60 10.26
C LYS A 73 13.64 -1.90 8.92
N VAL A 74 12.45 -1.32 8.67
CA VAL A 74 12.25 -0.52 7.45
C VAL A 74 12.95 0.84 7.60
N ASP A 75 13.32 1.43 6.48
CA ASP A 75 13.97 2.74 6.44
C ASP A 75 12.95 3.87 6.49
N PHE A 76 11.77 3.66 5.89
CA PHE A 76 10.66 4.60 5.89
C PHE A 76 9.32 3.88 5.77
N ILE A 77 8.23 4.61 6.02
CA ILE A 77 6.87 4.15 5.82
C ILE A 77 6.27 4.93 4.65
N SER A 78 5.62 4.23 3.73
CA SER A 78 4.94 4.84 2.59
C SER A 78 3.43 4.58 2.67
N VAL A 79 2.62 5.56 2.24
CA VAL A 79 1.16 5.44 2.27
C VAL A 79 0.55 6.15 1.08
N THR A 80 -0.46 5.53 0.49
CA THR A 80 -1.27 6.17 -0.55
C THR A 80 -2.16 7.25 0.06
N THR A 81 -2.08 8.47 -0.50
CA THR A 81 -2.83 9.63 -0.01
C THR A 81 -3.80 10.21 -1.03
N HIS A 82 -3.64 9.88 -2.31
CA HIS A 82 -4.49 10.37 -3.42
C HIS A 82 -4.15 9.67 -4.75
N PRO A 83 -5.10 9.64 -5.72
CA PRO A 83 -6.54 9.73 -5.53
C PRO A 83 -7.09 8.51 -4.80
N GLY A 84 -8.35 8.58 -4.35
CA GLY A 84 -9.07 7.48 -3.71
C GLY A 84 -10.27 7.96 -2.92
N LEU A 85 -10.97 7.04 -2.27
CA LEU A 85 -12.09 7.35 -1.40
C LEU A 85 -11.61 8.07 -0.13
N PRO A 86 -12.08 9.30 0.15
CA PRO A 86 -11.53 10.10 1.25
C PRO A 86 -11.54 9.39 2.60
N GLY A 87 -12.64 8.72 2.96
CA GLY A 87 -12.76 7.97 4.21
C GLY A 87 -11.76 6.80 4.30
N SER A 88 -11.54 6.10 3.20
CA SER A 88 -10.61 4.98 3.11
C SER A 88 -9.15 5.46 3.21
N LEU A 89 -8.79 6.53 2.49
CA LEU A 89 -7.45 7.14 2.54
C LEU A 89 -7.07 7.63 3.95
N VAL A 90 -8.04 8.21 4.68
CA VAL A 90 -7.81 8.68 6.05
C VAL A 90 -7.40 7.54 6.98
N VAL A 91 -7.97 6.35 6.82
CA VAL A 91 -7.63 5.17 7.64
C VAL A 91 -6.17 4.77 7.43
N GLY A 92 -5.74 4.61 6.17
CA GLY A 92 -4.35 4.26 5.86
C GLY A 92 -3.37 5.32 6.34
N LYS A 93 -3.69 6.60 6.12
CA LYS A 93 -2.86 7.73 6.56
C LYS A 93 -2.73 7.78 8.08
N ALA A 94 -3.80 7.57 8.83
CA ALA A 94 -3.76 7.57 10.30
C ALA A 94 -2.84 6.47 10.83
N VAL A 95 -2.93 5.26 10.28
CA VAL A 95 -2.05 4.14 10.65
C VAL A 95 -0.59 4.45 10.27
N ALA A 96 -0.35 4.96 9.07
CA ALA A 96 0.99 5.28 8.60
C ALA A 96 1.68 6.34 9.48
N VAL A 97 0.98 7.43 9.82
CA VAL A 97 1.49 8.48 10.72
C VAL A 97 1.81 7.89 12.10
N THR A 98 0.88 7.10 12.66
CA THR A 98 1.08 6.47 13.96
C THR A 98 2.32 5.57 13.98
N LEU A 99 2.51 4.75 12.95
CA LEU A 99 3.68 3.87 12.85
C LEU A 99 4.97 4.66 12.62
N ALA A 100 4.92 5.70 11.78
CA ALA A 100 6.08 6.56 11.50
C ALA A 100 6.57 7.23 12.79
N GLU A 101 5.68 7.80 13.57
CA GLU A 101 6.00 8.41 14.87
C GLU A 101 6.51 7.36 15.88
N PHE A 102 5.80 6.23 16.00
CA PHE A 102 6.16 5.19 16.97
C PHE A 102 7.54 4.57 16.70
N PHE A 103 7.87 4.32 15.43
CA PHE A 103 9.16 3.73 15.06
C PHE A 103 10.22 4.76 14.68
N HIS A 104 9.93 6.07 14.79
CA HIS A 104 10.80 7.17 14.38
C HIS A 104 11.31 7.01 12.94
N LYS A 105 10.37 6.75 12.00
CA LYS A 105 10.66 6.57 10.58
C LYS A 105 10.09 7.73 9.76
N PRO A 106 10.78 8.14 8.68
CA PRO A 106 10.20 9.08 7.72
C PRO A 106 8.91 8.53 7.13
N LEU A 107 7.95 9.42 6.88
CA LEU A 107 6.70 9.12 6.17
C LEU A 107 6.79 9.66 4.75
N VAL A 108 6.43 8.81 3.76
CA VAL A 108 6.39 9.16 2.34
C VAL A 108 4.96 9.02 1.83
N GLU A 109 4.40 10.11 1.35
CA GLU A 109 3.09 10.12 0.71
C GLU A 109 3.21 9.73 -0.77
N VAL A 110 2.35 8.81 -1.22
CA VAL A 110 2.40 8.24 -2.57
C VAL A 110 1.07 8.47 -3.29
N ASN A 111 1.15 8.79 -4.56
CA ASN A 111 0.00 8.82 -5.45
C ASN A 111 -0.36 7.40 -5.89
N HIS A 112 -1.64 7.03 -5.75
CA HIS A 112 -2.17 5.70 -6.09
C HIS A 112 -1.87 5.29 -7.55
N ILE A 113 -2.05 6.22 -8.49
CA ILE A 113 -1.80 5.95 -9.91
C ILE A 113 -0.31 5.71 -10.18
N TYR A 114 0.57 6.41 -9.46
CA TYR A 114 2.01 6.12 -9.56
C TYR A 114 2.34 4.73 -9.00
N GLY A 115 1.63 4.29 -7.94
CA GLY A 115 1.74 2.92 -7.46
C GLY A 115 1.42 1.90 -8.56
N HIS A 116 0.34 2.09 -9.32
CA HIS A 116 0.02 1.25 -10.47
C HIS A 116 1.08 1.32 -11.57
N ILE A 117 1.52 2.52 -11.94
CA ILE A 117 2.55 2.72 -12.98
C ILE A 117 3.84 1.98 -12.61
N PHE A 118 4.31 2.16 -11.39
CA PHE A 118 5.58 1.60 -10.94
C PHE A 118 5.50 0.14 -10.47
N SER A 119 4.31 -0.44 -10.36
CA SER A 119 4.16 -1.87 -10.04
C SER A 119 4.84 -2.80 -11.05
N ILE A 120 5.03 -2.33 -12.28
CA ILE A 120 5.77 -3.08 -13.31
C ILE A 120 7.25 -3.33 -12.96
N LEU A 121 7.80 -2.56 -12.00
CA LEU A 121 9.18 -2.72 -11.52
C LEU A 121 9.33 -3.83 -10.49
N LEU A 122 8.24 -4.32 -9.92
CA LEU A 122 8.32 -5.38 -8.92
C LEU A 122 8.92 -6.64 -9.54
N GLU A 123 9.94 -7.19 -8.87
CA GLU A 123 10.69 -8.37 -9.32
C GLU A 123 11.39 -8.20 -10.68
N ARG A 124 11.64 -6.94 -11.09
CA ARG A 124 12.36 -6.59 -12.32
C ARG A 124 13.45 -5.58 -12.04
N THR A 125 14.35 -5.43 -12.99
CA THR A 125 15.38 -4.40 -12.94
C THR A 125 14.93 -3.15 -13.70
N LEU A 126 15.44 -1.99 -13.31
CA LEU A 126 15.20 -0.74 -14.05
C LEU A 126 15.69 -0.82 -15.51
N LYS A 127 16.68 -1.69 -15.79
CA LYS A 127 17.23 -1.89 -17.13
C LYS A 127 16.29 -2.62 -18.07
N ASP A 128 15.29 -3.35 -17.52
CA ASP A 128 14.28 -4.06 -18.32
C ASP A 128 13.21 -3.11 -18.88
N ILE A 129 13.23 -1.83 -18.46
CA ILE A 129 12.25 -0.84 -18.87
C ILE A 129 12.79 0.00 -20.01
N VAL A 130 12.08 -0.04 -21.14
CA VAL A 130 12.41 0.74 -22.33
C VAL A 130 11.45 1.93 -22.45
N PHE A 131 11.99 3.13 -22.62
CA PHE A 131 11.22 4.35 -22.86
C PHE A 131 11.26 4.76 -24.33
N PRO A 132 10.17 5.36 -24.88
CA PRO A 132 8.88 5.62 -24.23
C PRO A 132 8.04 4.36 -24.06
N MET A 133 7.23 4.30 -22.98
CA MET A 133 6.28 3.21 -22.73
C MET A 133 4.86 3.72 -22.60
N VAL A 134 3.89 2.88 -22.95
CA VAL A 134 2.46 3.13 -22.73
C VAL A 134 1.99 2.23 -21.58
N ILE A 135 1.30 2.80 -20.61
CA ILE A 135 0.76 2.08 -19.47
C ILE A 135 -0.77 2.16 -19.54
N LEU A 136 -1.40 0.99 -19.55
CA LEU A 136 -2.85 0.85 -19.44
C LEU A 136 -3.17 0.43 -18.01
N THR A 137 -3.90 1.27 -17.30
CA THR A 137 -4.51 0.92 -16.01
C THR A 137 -5.97 0.57 -16.26
N ALA A 138 -6.35 -0.68 -16.01
CA ALA A 138 -7.70 -1.16 -16.12
C ALA A 138 -8.18 -1.67 -14.76
N SER A 139 -9.29 -1.12 -14.25
CA SER A 139 -9.89 -1.47 -12.96
C SER A 139 -11.38 -1.77 -13.11
#